data_95989fd41135abeeb2d094f177aca0f7
#
_entry.id   95989fd41135abeeb2d094f177aca0f7
#
_cell.length_a   1.000
_cell.length_b   1.000
_cell.length_c   1.000
_cell.angle_alpha   90.00
_cell.angle_beta   90.00
_cell.angle_gamma   90.00
#
_symmetry.space_group_name_H-M   'P 1'
#
loop_
_entity.id
_entity.type
_entity.pdbx_description
1 polymer ?
#
loop_
_entity_poly.entity_id
_entity_poly.type
_entity_poly.pdbx_seq_one_letter_code
_entity_poly.pdbx_strand_id
1 'polypeptide(L)'
;IIPGYTRQTTVQRIDYSNDTAVGVIRGPITSAISYSCATGNTAFGYWMGGKTAPAIISTVDRVDYSNDTLTATPRGNLNTARYRTQAGLANKSYGYYAGGQDPSTTSDVDRIDFSNDTSTSLARGPLSALTYLCSGAGNNNFGYVTGGSSPSGRSTVDRIDFTSDTSTAAPKGNLSVGKRKHSSTGNKSFGYFGGGTNPSSPVLSTIDRIDYSNDTPTAV
;
A
#
# COMPACT_ATOMS: atom_id res chain seq x y z
N ILE A 1 -0.36 -16.38 19.92
CA ILE A 1 0.94 -15.81 19.43
C ILE A 1 1.44 -16.79 18.40
N ILE A 2 1.51 -16.40 17.13
CA ILE A 2 2.17 -17.19 16.07
C ILE A 2 3.67 -17.03 16.32
N PRO A 3 4.42 -18.11 16.62
CA PRO A 3 5.86 -18.01 16.81
C PRO A 3 6.54 -17.53 15.52
N GLY A 4 7.40 -16.51 15.60
CA GLY A 4 8.25 -16.05 14.50
C GLY A 4 7.90 -14.68 13.89
N TYR A 5 6.80 -14.03 14.29
CA TYR A 5 6.49 -12.65 13.84
C TYR A 5 6.89 -11.64 14.93
N THR A 6 8.10 -11.13 14.85
CA THR A 6 8.51 -9.95 15.62
C THR A 6 8.05 -8.68 14.89
N ARG A 7 7.26 -7.85 15.56
CA ARG A 7 6.95 -6.50 15.07
C ARG A 7 8.15 -5.62 15.24
N GLN A 8 8.37 -4.71 14.30
CA GLN A 8 9.54 -3.84 14.29
C GLN A 8 9.12 -2.38 14.23
N THR A 9 9.95 -1.52 14.79
CA THR A 9 9.91 -0.06 14.60
C THR A 9 10.96 0.42 13.62
N THR A 10 11.88 -0.46 13.22
CA THR A 10 13.08 -0.11 12.44
C THR A 10 12.71 0.37 11.05
N VAL A 11 13.23 1.54 10.70
CA VAL A 11 13.24 2.08 9.33
C VAL A 11 14.66 2.00 8.80
N GLN A 12 14.82 1.56 7.56
CA GLN A 12 16.10 1.54 6.85
C GLN A 12 16.01 2.38 5.58
N ARG A 13 17.07 3.12 5.29
CA ARG A 13 17.22 3.86 4.04
C ARG A 13 18.17 3.14 3.11
N ILE A 14 17.77 2.97 1.85
CA ILE A 14 18.63 2.55 0.75
C ILE A 14 19.05 3.81 -0.01
N ASP A 15 20.32 3.93 -0.31
CA ASP A 15 20.85 4.98 -1.16
C ASP A 15 20.82 4.49 -2.62
N TYR A 16 19.97 5.07 -3.44
CA TYR A 16 19.84 4.70 -4.85
C TYR A 16 21.09 5.03 -5.69
N SER A 17 21.97 5.89 -5.20
CA SER A 17 23.26 6.14 -5.85
C SER A 17 24.32 5.06 -5.51
N ASN A 18 24.06 4.26 -4.47
CA ASN A 18 24.91 3.17 -4.01
C ASN A 18 24.06 2.01 -3.46
N ASP A 19 23.33 1.33 -4.33
CA ASP A 19 22.38 0.27 -3.99
C ASP A 19 23.03 -1.08 -3.68
N THR A 20 24.36 -1.19 -3.78
CA THR A 20 25.13 -2.35 -3.32
C THR A 20 25.42 -2.31 -1.82
N ALA A 21 25.27 -1.16 -1.18
CA ALA A 21 25.48 -1.01 0.25
C ALA A 21 24.29 -1.56 1.06
N VAL A 22 24.58 -2.02 2.28
CA VAL A 22 23.53 -2.41 3.24
C VAL A 22 22.70 -1.18 3.60
N GLY A 23 21.38 -1.35 3.68
CA GLY A 23 20.47 -0.29 4.11
C GLY A 23 20.84 0.24 5.50
N VAL A 24 20.89 1.55 5.65
CA VAL A 24 21.28 2.23 6.89
C VAL A 24 20.08 2.44 7.78
N ILE A 25 20.18 2.02 9.07
CA ILE A 25 19.13 2.25 10.07
C ILE A 25 18.93 3.75 10.27
N ARG A 26 17.66 4.17 10.31
CA ARG A 26 17.19 5.51 10.54
C ARG A 26 16.26 5.59 11.76
N GLY A 27 15.69 6.75 12.01
CA GLY A 27 14.77 6.97 13.11
C GLY A 27 13.57 6.03 13.02
N PRO A 28 13.12 5.43 14.16
CA PRO A 28 12.07 4.44 14.15
C PRO A 28 10.68 5.06 13.89
N ILE A 29 9.72 4.25 13.47
CA ILE A 29 8.30 4.57 13.62
C ILE A 29 7.89 4.50 15.09
N THR A 30 6.76 5.13 15.45
CA THR A 30 6.36 5.32 16.87
C THR A 30 5.99 4.03 17.58
N SER A 31 5.54 3.01 16.88
CA SER A 31 5.09 1.73 17.44
C SER A 31 5.55 0.54 16.61
N ALA A 32 5.86 -0.56 17.28
CA ALA A 32 6.18 -1.82 16.60
C ALA A 32 4.92 -2.41 15.96
N ILE A 33 4.87 -2.41 14.63
CA ILE A 33 3.71 -2.82 13.84
C ILE A 33 4.04 -3.94 12.84
N SER A 34 2.98 -4.60 12.39
CA SER A 34 3.01 -5.55 11.27
C SER A 34 1.82 -5.30 10.36
N TYR A 35 1.92 -5.75 9.10
CA TYR A 35 0.85 -5.63 8.11
C TYR A 35 0.37 -4.19 7.84
N SER A 36 1.25 -3.22 8.00
CA SER A 36 1.06 -1.84 7.55
C SER A 36 1.36 -1.70 6.06
N CYS A 37 1.02 -0.57 5.49
CA CYS A 37 1.57 -0.16 4.21
C CYS A 37 2.26 1.21 4.32
N ALA A 38 2.98 1.57 3.28
CA ALA A 38 3.64 2.86 3.20
C ALA A 38 3.37 3.54 1.86
N THR A 39 3.39 4.86 1.89
CA THR A 39 3.34 5.73 0.72
C THR A 39 4.11 7.02 1.02
N GLY A 40 4.18 7.95 0.09
CA GLY A 40 4.84 9.22 0.36
C GLY A 40 4.99 10.10 -0.87
N ASN A 41 5.69 11.19 -0.67
CA ASN A 41 6.10 12.11 -1.72
C ASN A 41 7.63 12.32 -1.69
N THR A 42 8.13 13.34 -2.34
CA THR A 42 9.58 13.62 -2.39
C THR A 42 10.18 14.13 -1.08
N ALA A 43 9.35 14.55 -0.12
CA ALA A 43 9.79 15.11 1.16
C ALA A 43 9.52 14.19 2.36
N PHE A 44 8.45 13.39 2.29
CA PHE A 44 7.95 12.62 3.43
C PHE A 44 7.54 11.20 3.04
N GLY A 45 7.86 10.23 3.93
CA GLY A 45 7.30 8.89 3.91
C GLY A 45 6.24 8.72 5.01
N TYR A 46 5.18 7.98 4.72
CA TYR A 46 4.07 7.72 5.64
C TYR A 46 3.88 6.22 5.81
N TRP A 47 3.90 5.75 7.07
CA TRP A 47 3.48 4.40 7.45
C TRP A 47 2.09 4.45 8.04
N MET A 48 1.20 3.62 7.53
CA MET A 48 -0.24 3.74 7.79
C MET A 48 -0.85 2.43 8.26
N GLY A 49 -1.67 2.51 9.33
CA GLY A 49 -2.41 1.39 9.85
C GLY A 49 -1.54 0.24 10.33
N GLY A 50 -2.09 -0.98 10.27
CA GLY A 50 -1.39 -2.18 10.68
C GLY A 50 -1.86 -2.70 12.04
N LYS A 51 -1.06 -3.57 12.64
CA LYS A 51 -1.39 -4.23 13.89
C LYS A 51 -0.24 -4.17 14.89
N THR A 52 -0.52 -3.65 16.07
CA THR A 52 0.29 -3.83 17.28
C THR A 52 -0.11 -5.13 18.00
N ALA A 53 0.46 -5.42 19.18
CA ALA A 53 -0.08 -6.42 20.07
C ALA A 53 -0.78 -5.71 21.24
N PRO A 54 -2.13 -5.76 21.37
CA PRO A 54 -3.09 -6.61 20.65
C PRO A 54 -3.90 -5.94 19.53
N ALA A 55 -3.76 -4.61 19.30
CA ALA A 55 -4.74 -3.80 18.60
C ALA A 55 -4.47 -3.67 17.07
N ILE A 56 -5.56 -3.54 16.30
CA ILE A 56 -5.53 -2.96 14.95
C ILE A 56 -5.54 -1.45 15.12
N ILE A 57 -4.72 -0.73 14.35
CA ILE A 57 -4.50 0.70 14.55
C ILE A 57 -4.83 1.52 13.30
N SER A 58 -5.20 2.77 13.53
CA SER A 58 -5.42 3.78 12.49
C SER A 58 -4.29 4.81 12.38
N THR A 59 -3.23 4.65 13.20
CA THR A 59 -2.15 5.64 13.25
C THR A 59 -1.45 5.79 11.92
N VAL A 60 -1.00 7.02 11.66
CA VAL A 60 -0.16 7.39 10.52
C VAL A 60 1.10 8.01 11.09
N ASP A 61 2.24 7.42 10.79
CA ASP A 61 3.56 7.92 11.16
C ASP A 61 4.24 8.55 9.95
N ARG A 62 4.77 9.77 10.09
CA ARG A 62 5.50 10.48 9.05
C ARG A 62 7.00 10.53 9.37
N VAL A 63 7.81 10.10 8.40
CA VAL A 63 9.27 10.31 8.39
C VAL A 63 9.58 11.49 7.49
N ASP A 64 10.36 12.43 8.01
CA ASP A 64 10.91 13.56 7.24
C ASP A 64 12.24 13.13 6.59
N TYR A 65 12.30 13.12 5.27
CA TYR A 65 13.50 12.70 4.55
C TYR A 65 14.67 13.67 4.70
N SER A 66 14.40 14.94 5.06
CA SER A 66 15.47 15.91 5.36
C SER A 66 16.14 15.66 6.72
N ASN A 67 15.43 14.95 7.63
CA ASN A 67 15.94 14.59 8.96
C ASN A 67 15.44 13.20 9.39
N ASP A 68 15.83 12.19 8.66
CA ASP A 68 15.37 10.81 8.81
C ASP A 68 15.98 10.05 10.00
N THR A 69 16.77 10.72 10.84
CA THR A 69 17.35 10.15 12.07
C THR A 69 16.43 10.30 13.28
N LEU A 70 15.46 11.19 13.22
CA LEU A 70 14.47 11.37 14.29
C LEU A 70 13.41 10.26 14.23
N THR A 71 12.80 9.98 15.38
CA THR A 71 11.59 9.16 15.44
C THR A 71 10.49 9.78 14.57
N ALA A 72 9.79 8.95 13.80
CA ALA A 72 8.67 9.39 12.98
C ALA A 72 7.64 10.17 13.81
N THR A 73 7.01 11.15 13.19
CA THR A 73 6.03 12.01 13.87
C THR A 73 4.61 11.49 13.59
N PRO A 74 3.78 11.23 14.63
CA PRO A 74 2.38 10.91 14.43
C PRO A 74 1.65 12.02 13.69
N ARG A 75 0.75 11.63 12.78
CA ARG A 75 -0.11 12.50 11.99
C ARG A 75 -1.58 12.14 12.18
N GLY A 76 -2.46 12.77 11.41
CA GLY A 76 -3.89 12.47 11.45
C GLY A 76 -4.17 11.00 11.14
N ASN A 77 -5.03 10.38 11.92
CA ASN A 77 -5.33 8.95 11.80
C ASN A 77 -6.02 8.62 10.47
N LEU A 78 -5.97 7.34 10.06
CA LEU A 78 -6.90 6.80 9.08
C LEU A 78 -8.33 6.92 9.60
N ASN A 79 -9.30 7.07 8.70
CA ASN A 79 -10.71 7.11 9.05
C ASN A 79 -11.17 5.83 9.75
N THR A 80 -10.61 4.69 9.37
CA THR A 80 -10.87 3.39 10.00
C THR A 80 -9.56 2.64 10.24
N ALA A 81 -9.41 2.06 11.45
CA ALA A 81 -8.27 1.20 11.78
C ALA A 81 -8.29 -0.06 10.90
N ARG A 82 -7.19 -0.35 10.20
CA ARG A 82 -7.11 -1.51 9.30
C ARG A 82 -5.69 -2.06 9.21
N TYR A 83 -5.60 -3.33 8.84
CA TYR A 83 -4.34 -4.05 8.63
C TYR A 83 -4.42 -4.97 7.41
N ARG A 84 -3.33 -5.64 7.06
CA ARG A 84 -3.25 -6.59 5.94
C ARG A 84 -3.50 -5.97 4.57
N THR A 85 -3.09 -4.73 4.35
CA THR A 85 -2.96 -4.17 3.00
C THR A 85 -1.50 -3.80 2.74
N GLN A 86 -1.11 -3.84 1.48
CA GLN A 86 0.16 -3.32 0.97
C GLN A 86 -0.10 -2.32 -0.18
N ALA A 87 -1.36 -1.93 -0.35
CA ALA A 87 -1.77 -0.96 -1.37
C ALA A 87 -1.69 0.47 -0.82
N GLY A 88 -0.48 0.95 -0.65
CA GLY A 88 -0.17 2.36 -0.47
C GLY A 88 0.07 2.98 -1.85
N LEU A 89 -0.67 4.04 -2.18
CA LEU A 89 -0.60 4.74 -3.46
C LEU A 89 -0.38 6.23 -3.19
N ALA A 90 0.18 6.95 -4.13
CA ALA A 90 0.30 8.40 -4.02
C ALA A 90 0.33 9.10 -5.38
N ASN A 91 -0.07 10.37 -5.34
CA ASN A 91 0.35 11.38 -6.30
C ASN A 91 1.16 12.47 -5.58
N LYS A 92 1.38 13.61 -6.20
CA LYS A 92 2.16 14.72 -5.61
C LYS A 92 1.52 15.30 -4.35
N SER A 93 0.17 15.25 -4.23
CA SER A 93 -0.60 15.96 -3.19
C SER A 93 -1.20 15.04 -2.16
N TYR A 94 -1.46 13.77 -2.51
CA TYR A 94 -2.25 12.85 -1.69
C TYR A 94 -1.63 11.47 -1.60
N GLY A 95 -1.76 10.86 -0.41
CA GLY A 95 -1.50 9.45 -0.17
C GLY A 95 -2.79 8.68 0.03
N TYR A 96 -2.85 7.43 -0.43
CA TYR A 96 -4.03 6.57 -0.34
C TYR A 96 -3.70 5.25 0.34
N TYR A 97 -4.63 4.77 1.14
CA TYR A 97 -4.62 3.48 1.81
C TYR A 97 -5.87 2.69 1.39
N ALA A 98 -5.71 1.61 0.67
CA ALA A 98 -6.82 0.92 0.02
C ALA A 98 -6.98 -0.53 0.47
N GLY A 99 -8.23 -0.95 0.74
CA GLY A 99 -8.58 -2.30 1.21
C GLY A 99 -8.16 -2.59 2.64
N GLY A 100 -7.98 -3.87 2.96
CA GLY A 100 -7.57 -4.34 4.29
C GLY A 100 -8.67 -5.04 5.07
N GLN A 101 -8.47 -5.15 6.40
CA GLN A 101 -9.41 -5.78 7.34
C GLN A 101 -9.53 -5.00 8.64
N ASP A 102 -10.78 -4.90 9.18
CA ASP A 102 -11.10 -4.53 10.57
C ASP A 102 -12.60 -4.75 10.88
N PRO A 103 -12.98 -5.75 11.63
CA PRO A 103 -12.47 -7.13 11.67
C PRO A 103 -12.72 -7.86 10.35
N SER A 104 -13.67 -7.35 9.54
CA SER A 104 -14.04 -7.89 8.22
C SER A 104 -13.18 -7.30 7.10
N THR A 105 -13.12 -7.98 5.97
CA THR A 105 -12.50 -7.43 4.75
C THR A 105 -13.30 -6.24 4.26
N THR A 106 -12.59 -5.20 3.81
CA THR A 106 -13.21 -3.97 3.32
C THR A 106 -12.77 -3.62 1.89
N SER A 107 -13.56 -2.75 1.24
CA SER A 107 -13.22 -2.07 -0.02
C SER A 107 -12.84 -0.61 0.19
N ASP A 108 -12.75 -0.14 1.44
CA ASP A 108 -12.53 1.26 1.76
C ASP A 108 -11.21 1.79 1.21
N VAL A 109 -11.24 3.06 0.83
CA VAL A 109 -10.07 3.84 0.44
C VAL A 109 -10.03 5.08 1.30
N ASP A 110 -8.93 5.29 2.02
CA ASP A 110 -8.65 6.51 2.76
C ASP A 110 -7.63 7.36 2.02
N ARG A 111 -7.83 8.68 2.04
CA ARG A 111 -6.91 9.66 1.46
C ARG A 111 -6.34 10.60 2.52
N ILE A 112 -5.04 10.73 2.53
CA ILE A 112 -4.29 11.71 3.33
C ILE A 112 -3.93 12.88 2.42
N ASP A 113 -4.16 14.10 2.87
CA ASP A 113 -3.67 15.32 2.24
C ASP A 113 -2.27 15.64 2.78
N PHE A 114 -1.25 15.61 1.93
CA PHE A 114 0.13 15.89 2.34
C PHE A 114 0.35 17.34 2.77
N SER A 115 -0.52 18.26 2.35
CA SER A 115 -0.47 19.67 2.77
C SER A 115 -1.14 19.90 4.13
N ASN A 116 -2.01 18.99 4.58
CA ASN A 116 -2.71 19.04 5.85
C ASN A 116 -2.80 17.63 6.50
N ASP A 117 -1.64 17.04 6.75
CA ASP A 117 -1.50 15.66 7.21
C ASP A 117 -1.80 15.46 8.71
N THR A 118 -2.18 16.51 9.42
CA THR A 118 -2.63 16.45 10.82
C THR A 118 -4.12 16.14 10.95
N SER A 119 -4.89 16.32 9.89
CA SER A 119 -6.31 15.96 9.85
C SER A 119 -6.48 14.44 9.65
N THR A 120 -7.56 13.88 10.22
CA THR A 120 -7.98 12.50 9.91
C THR A 120 -8.16 12.34 8.40
N SER A 121 -7.72 11.20 7.86
CA SER A 121 -7.89 10.90 6.43
C SER A 121 -9.35 10.95 6.00
N LEU A 122 -9.58 11.27 4.75
CA LEU A 122 -10.92 11.32 4.18
C LEU A 122 -11.24 10.00 3.45
N ALA A 123 -12.40 9.43 3.77
CA ALA A 123 -12.94 8.33 2.98
C ALA A 123 -13.15 8.76 1.52
N ARG A 124 -12.80 7.88 0.59
CA ARG A 124 -12.95 8.08 -0.86
C ARG A 124 -13.78 6.96 -1.48
N GLY A 125 -14.00 7.02 -2.78
CA GLY A 125 -14.74 5.99 -3.50
C GLY A 125 -14.12 4.61 -3.29
N PRO A 126 -14.95 3.59 -2.99
CA PRO A 126 -14.44 2.27 -2.61
C PRO A 126 -13.78 1.56 -3.80
N LEU A 127 -13.01 0.52 -3.52
CA LEU A 127 -12.63 -0.48 -4.53
C LEU A 127 -13.89 -1.19 -5.06
N SER A 128 -13.80 -1.78 -6.25
CA SER A 128 -14.92 -2.52 -6.87
C SER A 128 -15.35 -3.74 -6.04
N ALA A 129 -14.47 -4.23 -5.20
CA ALA A 129 -14.74 -5.39 -4.34
C ALA A 129 -13.88 -5.38 -3.06
N LEU A 130 -14.38 -6.07 -2.02
CA LEU A 130 -13.66 -6.29 -0.77
C LEU A 130 -12.33 -7.01 -1.02
N THR A 131 -11.22 -6.51 -0.46
CA THR A 131 -9.91 -7.17 -0.61
C THR A 131 -8.96 -6.84 0.54
N TYR A 132 -8.08 -7.80 0.86
CA TYR A 132 -6.95 -7.64 1.78
C TYR A 132 -5.73 -8.40 1.24
N LEU A 133 -4.53 -8.11 1.72
CA LEU A 133 -3.26 -8.66 1.18
C LEU A 133 -3.07 -8.33 -0.32
N CYS A 134 -3.68 -7.23 -0.76
CA CYS A 134 -3.51 -6.63 -2.08
C CYS A 134 -2.23 -5.78 -2.12
N SER A 135 -1.82 -5.39 -3.32
CA SER A 135 -0.68 -4.50 -3.53
C SER A 135 -1.07 -3.34 -4.46
N GLY A 136 -0.27 -2.27 -4.48
CA GLY A 136 -0.61 -1.09 -5.26
C GLY A 136 0.59 -0.42 -5.90
N ALA A 137 0.42 0.03 -7.14
CA ALA A 137 1.36 0.87 -7.89
C ALA A 137 0.57 1.90 -8.70
N GLY A 138 1.22 2.95 -9.19
CA GLY A 138 0.53 3.97 -9.96
C GLY A 138 1.46 5.06 -10.47
N ASN A 139 0.84 6.08 -11.04
CA ASN A 139 1.50 7.30 -11.49
C ASN A 139 0.80 8.53 -10.87
N ASN A 140 1.06 9.73 -11.38
CA ASN A 140 0.45 10.95 -10.83
C ASN A 140 -1.07 11.05 -11.04
N ASN A 141 -1.64 10.30 -12.00
CA ASN A 141 -3.04 10.40 -12.38
C ASN A 141 -3.87 9.24 -11.84
N PHE A 142 -3.29 8.04 -11.78
CA PHE A 142 -3.99 6.80 -11.46
C PHE A 142 -3.24 5.96 -10.43
N GLY A 143 -4.00 5.38 -9.49
CA GLY A 143 -3.53 4.32 -8.62
C GLY A 143 -4.18 2.99 -8.99
N TYR A 144 -3.41 1.92 -8.99
CA TYR A 144 -3.88 0.56 -9.29
C TYR A 144 -3.75 -0.31 -8.05
N VAL A 145 -4.85 -0.88 -7.60
CA VAL A 145 -4.90 -1.86 -6.52
C VAL A 145 -5.14 -3.22 -7.12
N THR A 146 -4.24 -4.16 -6.85
CA THR A 146 -4.24 -5.43 -7.56
C THR A 146 -4.32 -6.62 -6.63
N GLY A 147 -4.98 -7.68 -7.11
CA GLY A 147 -5.02 -8.96 -6.44
C GLY A 147 -5.65 -8.93 -5.06
N GLY A 148 -5.01 -9.62 -4.12
CA GLY A 148 -5.50 -9.74 -2.75
C GLY A 148 -6.30 -11.01 -2.52
N SER A 149 -7.03 -11.06 -1.41
CA SER A 149 -7.81 -12.22 -0.99
C SER A 149 -9.22 -11.81 -0.57
N SER A 150 -10.22 -12.60 -1.00
CA SER A 150 -11.55 -12.63 -0.43
C SER A 150 -12.39 -13.66 -1.21
N PRO A 151 -12.49 -14.92 -0.77
CA PRO A 151 -11.71 -15.65 0.22
C PRO A 151 -10.37 -16.19 -0.31
N SER A 152 -10.13 -16.20 -1.63
CA SER A 152 -8.94 -16.74 -2.30
C SER A 152 -8.14 -15.66 -3.03
N GLY A 153 -6.97 -16.00 -3.58
CA GLY A 153 -6.18 -15.10 -4.41
C GLY A 153 -6.98 -14.59 -5.61
N ARG A 154 -6.97 -13.27 -5.83
CA ARG A 154 -7.72 -12.60 -6.89
C ARG A 154 -6.78 -12.11 -8.00
N SER A 155 -7.30 -12.02 -9.21
CA SER A 155 -6.62 -11.39 -10.35
C SER A 155 -7.12 -9.97 -10.64
N THR A 156 -8.09 -9.48 -9.88
CA THR A 156 -8.70 -8.16 -10.09
C THR A 156 -7.66 -7.04 -10.05
N VAL A 157 -7.89 -6.04 -10.90
CA VAL A 157 -7.15 -4.78 -10.93
C VAL A 157 -8.19 -3.67 -10.85
N ASP A 158 -8.12 -2.86 -9.80
CA ASP A 158 -8.95 -1.68 -9.62
C ASP A 158 -8.13 -0.43 -9.87
N ARG A 159 -8.62 0.47 -10.73
CA ARG A 159 -8.02 1.77 -10.97
C ARG A 159 -8.76 2.87 -10.22
N ILE A 160 -8.05 3.60 -9.37
CA ILE A 160 -8.49 4.83 -8.74
C ILE A 160 -8.04 5.99 -9.63
N ASP A 161 -8.98 6.82 -10.09
CA ASP A 161 -8.67 8.07 -10.76
C ASP A 161 -8.48 9.16 -9.69
N PHE A 162 -7.27 9.69 -9.56
CA PHE A 162 -6.96 10.69 -8.54
C PHE A 162 -7.61 12.06 -8.79
N THR A 163 -8.14 12.29 -9.99
CA THR A 163 -8.94 13.50 -10.31
C THR A 163 -10.41 13.36 -9.96
N SER A 164 -10.88 12.11 -9.77
CA SER A 164 -12.27 11.76 -9.43
C SER A 164 -12.32 10.64 -8.39
N ASP A 165 -11.60 10.82 -7.29
CA ASP A 165 -11.36 9.78 -6.27
C ASP A 165 -12.55 9.50 -5.34
N THR A 166 -13.67 10.15 -5.55
CA THR A 166 -14.95 9.87 -4.86
C THR A 166 -15.79 8.80 -5.56
N SER A 167 -15.47 8.48 -6.80
CA SER A 167 -16.12 7.41 -7.55
C SER A 167 -15.57 6.04 -7.16
N THR A 168 -16.37 4.98 -7.27
CA THR A 168 -15.89 3.60 -7.14
C THR A 168 -14.76 3.36 -8.12
N ALA A 169 -13.68 2.71 -7.66
CA ALA A 169 -12.54 2.37 -8.50
C ALA A 169 -12.98 1.52 -9.71
N ALA A 170 -12.46 1.84 -10.88
CA ALA A 170 -12.86 1.19 -12.12
C ALA A 170 -12.10 -0.13 -12.32
N PRO A 171 -12.78 -1.29 -12.45
CA PRO A 171 -12.12 -2.54 -12.82
C PRO A 171 -11.42 -2.44 -14.18
N LYS A 172 -10.22 -3.01 -14.26
CA LYS A 172 -9.35 -3.03 -15.44
C LYS A 172 -8.97 -4.46 -15.83
N GLY A 173 -8.06 -4.60 -16.81
CA GLY A 173 -7.56 -5.89 -17.22
C GLY A 173 -6.93 -6.65 -16.05
N ASN A 174 -7.27 -7.92 -15.92
CA ASN A 174 -6.84 -8.74 -14.78
C ASN A 174 -5.32 -8.99 -14.78
N LEU A 175 -4.77 -9.36 -13.62
CA LEU A 175 -3.46 -10.02 -13.55
C LEU A 175 -3.52 -11.38 -14.27
N SER A 176 -2.39 -11.86 -14.75
CA SER A 176 -2.28 -13.18 -15.43
C SER A 176 -2.73 -14.33 -14.55
N VAL A 177 -2.55 -14.21 -13.23
CA VAL A 177 -2.97 -15.20 -12.24
C VAL A 177 -3.46 -14.51 -10.96
N GLY A 178 -4.47 -15.10 -10.32
CA GLY A 178 -4.93 -14.63 -9.01
C GLY A 178 -3.84 -14.77 -7.95
N LYS A 179 -3.50 -13.69 -7.26
CA LYS A 179 -2.42 -13.67 -6.25
C LYS A 179 -2.74 -12.74 -5.07
N ARG A 180 -2.10 -13.04 -3.94
CA ARG A 180 -2.11 -12.23 -2.70
C ARG A 180 -0.71 -12.18 -2.10
N LYS A 181 -0.43 -11.23 -1.19
CA LYS A 181 0.88 -11.06 -0.54
C LYS A 181 2.02 -10.83 -1.55
N HIS A 182 1.71 -10.29 -2.71
CA HIS A 182 2.69 -9.92 -3.73
C HIS A 182 3.20 -8.51 -3.47
N SER A 183 4.34 -8.19 -4.05
CA SER A 183 4.92 -6.84 -4.01
C SER A 183 4.66 -6.10 -5.32
N SER A 184 4.73 -4.78 -5.25
CA SER A 184 4.57 -3.92 -6.42
C SER A 184 5.62 -2.81 -6.45
N THR A 185 5.93 -2.39 -7.65
CA THR A 185 6.73 -1.21 -7.95
C THR A 185 6.27 -0.65 -9.29
N GLY A 186 6.78 0.50 -9.68
CA GLY A 186 6.42 1.07 -10.98
C GLY A 186 7.17 2.35 -11.28
N ASN A 187 6.88 2.86 -12.44
CA ASN A 187 7.33 4.17 -12.91
C ASN A 187 6.14 4.96 -13.44
N LYS A 188 6.38 6.06 -14.17
CA LYS A 188 5.30 6.88 -14.72
C LYS A 188 4.44 6.18 -15.79
N SER A 189 4.90 5.08 -16.39
CA SER A 189 4.25 4.41 -17.53
C SER A 189 3.76 3.00 -17.22
N PHE A 190 4.43 2.29 -16.30
CA PHE A 190 4.18 0.88 -16.02
C PHE A 190 4.14 0.57 -14.53
N GLY A 191 3.21 -0.31 -14.13
CA GLY A 191 3.20 -0.99 -12.84
C GLY A 191 3.63 -2.44 -12.96
N TYR A 192 4.41 -2.92 -12.00
CA TYR A 192 4.89 -4.30 -11.93
C TYR A 192 4.42 -4.94 -10.62
N PHE A 193 3.89 -6.16 -10.72
CA PHE A 193 3.27 -6.89 -9.60
C PHE A 193 3.85 -8.31 -9.54
N GLY A 194 4.79 -8.53 -8.61
CA GLY A 194 5.61 -9.73 -8.61
C GLY A 194 5.45 -10.63 -7.39
N GLY A 195 5.61 -11.92 -7.59
CA GLY A 195 5.59 -12.93 -6.54
C GLY A 195 4.22 -13.17 -5.95
N GLY A 196 4.18 -13.45 -4.65
CA GLY A 196 2.96 -13.73 -3.90
C GLY A 196 2.59 -15.19 -3.82
N THR A 197 1.35 -15.45 -3.41
CA THR A 197 0.80 -16.79 -3.23
C THR A 197 -0.63 -16.88 -3.76
N ASN A 198 -1.08 -18.09 -4.12
CA ASN A 198 -2.49 -18.40 -4.32
C ASN A 198 -2.82 -19.78 -3.74
N PRO A 199 -4.10 -20.20 -3.72
CA PRO A 199 -4.47 -21.53 -3.18
C PRO A 199 -3.82 -22.73 -3.89
N SER A 200 -3.52 -22.58 -5.20
CA SER A 200 -2.95 -23.64 -6.02
C SER A 200 -1.42 -23.66 -6.00
N SER A 201 -0.79 -22.56 -5.57
CA SER A 201 0.67 -22.47 -5.47
C SER A 201 1.06 -21.62 -4.25
N PRO A 202 1.79 -22.21 -3.29
CA PRO A 202 2.25 -21.48 -2.10
C PRO A 202 3.27 -20.39 -2.43
N VAL A 203 3.90 -20.44 -3.59
CA VAL A 203 4.89 -19.44 -4.06
C VAL A 203 4.69 -19.25 -5.56
N LEU A 204 4.63 -17.97 -5.98
CA LEU A 204 4.56 -17.56 -7.38
C LEU A 204 5.85 -16.83 -7.77
N SER A 205 6.38 -17.11 -8.94
CA SER A 205 7.52 -16.40 -9.54
C SER A 205 7.10 -15.44 -10.65
N THR A 206 5.81 -15.35 -10.94
CA THR A 206 5.28 -14.48 -12.00
C THR A 206 5.42 -13.00 -11.65
N ILE A 207 5.75 -12.20 -12.64
CA ILE A 207 5.68 -10.73 -12.59
C ILE A 207 4.68 -10.31 -13.67
N ASP A 208 3.64 -9.60 -13.27
CA ASP A 208 2.68 -8.99 -14.18
C ASP A 208 3.04 -7.52 -14.39
N ARG A 209 2.92 -7.04 -15.63
CA ARG A 209 3.10 -5.63 -15.99
C ARG A 209 1.79 -5.04 -16.50
N ILE A 210 1.38 -3.92 -15.93
CA ILE A 210 0.26 -3.10 -16.42
C ILE A 210 0.83 -1.88 -17.14
N ASP A 211 0.40 -1.66 -18.38
CA ASP A 211 0.65 -0.42 -19.13
C ASP A 211 -0.44 0.59 -18.76
N TYR A 212 -0.07 1.71 -18.13
CA TYR A 212 -1.04 2.72 -17.68
C TYR A 212 -1.71 3.49 -18.82
N SER A 213 -1.14 3.42 -20.03
CA SER A 213 -1.76 3.99 -21.24
C SER A 213 -2.78 3.06 -21.88
N ASN A 214 -2.70 1.75 -21.59
CA ASN A 214 -3.61 0.71 -22.09
C ASN A 214 -3.86 -0.34 -21.01
N ASP A 215 -4.67 -0.02 -20.02
CA ASP A 215 -4.91 -0.82 -18.82
C ASP A 215 -6.10 -1.80 -18.93
N THR A 216 -6.67 -1.97 -20.10
CA THR A 216 -7.81 -2.87 -20.35
C THR A 216 -7.43 -4.31 -20.68
N PRO A 217 -6.30 -4.62 -21.35
CA PRO A 217 -5.87 -6.00 -21.53
C PRO A 217 -5.43 -6.66 -20.22
N THR A 218 -5.44 -7.99 -20.19
CA THR A 218 -4.79 -8.75 -19.11
C THR A 218 -3.31 -8.36 -19.04
N ALA A 219 -2.81 -8.19 -17.82
CA ALA A 219 -1.40 -7.87 -17.57
C ALA A 219 -0.47 -8.98 -18.11
N VAL A 220 0.68 -8.59 -18.61
CA VAL A 220 1.68 -9.47 -19.26
C VAL A 220 2.97 -9.53 -18.45
#